data_9b97f5003e25b9010387d55a263143ef
#
_entry.id   9b97f5003e25b9010387d55a263143ef
#
_cell.length_a   1.000
_cell.length_b   1.000
_cell.length_c   1.000
_cell.angle_alpha   90.00
_cell.angle_beta   90.00
_cell.angle_gamma   90.00
#
_symmetry.space_group_name_H-M   'P 1'
#
loop_
_entity.id
_entity.type
_entity.pdbx_description
1 polymer ?
#
loop_
_entity_poly.entity_id
_entity_poly.type
_entity_poly.pdbx_seq_one_letter_code
_entity_poly.pdbx_strand_id
1 'polypeptide(L)' 'MSEMPTKLLGDRIAAILERVKILAAERDAFQRENEQLRSQIETHEREHARLRTVLDEAARELRQE' A
#
# COMPACT_ATOMS: atom_id res chain seq x y z
N MET A 1 2.94 38.88 -30.71
CA MET A 1 1.94 38.76 -29.65
C MET A 1 1.16 37.45 -29.68
N SER A 2 0.84 36.90 -30.87
CA SER A 2 0.10 35.66 -30.99
C SER A 2 0.86 34.41 -30.53
N GLU A 3 2.19 34.46 -30.46
CA GLU A 3 3.02 33.30 -30.05
C GLU A 3 3.05 33.10 -28.53
N MET A 4 2.97 34.18 -27.74
CA MET A 4 3.04 34.04 -26.28
C MET A 4 1.93 33.26 -25.65
N PRO A 5 0.65 33.45 -26.03
CA PRO A 5 -0.43 32.60 -25.48
C PRO A 5 -0.28 31.14 -25.81
N THR A 6 0.18 30.81 -27.03
CA THR A 6 0.38 29.42 -27.47
C THR A 6 1.51 28.76 -26.71
N LYS A 7 2.61 29.46 -26.50
CA LYS A 7 3.74 28.95 -25.71
C LYS A 7 3.37 28.74 -24.25
N LEU A 8 2.64 29.67 -23.65
CA LEU A 8 2.17 29.57 -22.29
C LEU A 8 1.24 28.39 -22.12
N LEU A 9 0.34 28.18 -23.09
CA LEU A 9 -0.57 27.03 -23.09
C LEU A 9 0.19 25.71 -23.19
N GLY A 10 1.18 25.65 -24.09
CA GLY A 10 2.06 24.48 -24.22
C GLY A 10 2.82 24.18 -22.95
N ASP A 11 3.36 25.20 -22.28
CA ASP A 11 4.07 25.06 -21.02
C ASP A 11 3.15 24.54 -19.90
N ARG A 12 1.91 25.03 -19.88
CA ARG A 12 0.92 24.55 -18.91
C ARG A 12 0.54 23.10 -19.15
N ILE A 13 0.33 22.73 -20.42
CA ILE A 13 0.04 21.34 -20.77
C ILE A 13 1.18 20.42 -20.36
N ALA A 14 2.43 20.83 -20.65
CA ALA A 14 3.60 20.07 -20.25
C ALA A 14 3.70 19.88 -18.74
N ALA A 15 3.40 20.95 -17.98
CA ALA A 15 3.39 20.90 -16.52
C ALA A 15 2.31 19.96 -15.98
N ILE A 16 1.13 19.99 -16.58
CA ILE A 16 0.03 19.09 -16.21
C ILE A 16 0.40 17.64 -16.49
N LEU A 17 0.97 17.37 -17.66
CA LEU A 17 1.41 16.01 -18.02
C LEU A 17 2.48 15.50 -17.07
N GLU A 18 3.43 16.35 -16.67
CA GLU A 18 4.45 16.00 -15.70
C GLU A 18 3.82 15.67 -14.34
N ARG A 19 2.86 16.48 -13.92
CA ARG A 19 2.12 16.25 -12.66
C ARG A 19 1.36 14.94 -12.68
N VAL A 20 0.71 14.62 -13.81
CA VAL A 20 -0.01 13.34 -13.98
C VAL A 20 0.95 12.16 -13.86
N LYS A 21 2.14 12.25 -14.46
CA LYS A 21 3.16 11.19 -14.35
C LYS A 21 3.62 10.98 -12.91
N ILE A 22 3.85 12.07 -12.19
CA ILE A 22 4.24 12.00 -10.78
C ILE A 22 3.15 11.34 -9.95
N LEU A 23 1.90 11.76 -10.13
CA LEU A 23 0.77 11.20 -9.40
C LEU A 23 0.55 9.73 -9.72
N ALA A 24 0.73 9.33 -10.99
CA ALA A 24 0.63 7.92 -11.37
C ALA A 24 1.71 7.07 -10.70
N ALA A 25 2.94 7.58 -10.64
CA ALA A 25 4.04 6.90 -9.97
C ALA A 25 3.80 6.77 -8.46
N GLU A 26 3.29 7.81 -7.83
CA GLU A 26 2.92 7.79 -6.41
C GLU A 26 1.81 6.77 -6.14
N ARG A 27 0.80 6.76 -6.99
CA ARG A 27 -0.29 5.78 -6.89
C ARG A 27 0.25 4.36 -6.97
N ASP A 28 1.12 4.07 -7.92
CA ASP A 28 1.68 2.73 -8.09
C ASP A 28 2.54 2.33 -6.88
N ALA A 29 3.29 3.28 -6.33
CA ALA A 29 4.07 3.06 -5.12
C ALA A 29 3.17 2.74 -3.92
N PHE A 30 2.09 3.49 -3.74
CA PHE A 30 1.12 3.24 -2.67
C PHE A 30 0.41 1.91 -2.83
N GLN A 31 0.08 1.52 -4.07
CA GLN A 31 -0.53 0.21 -4.32
C GLN A 31 0.39 -0.93 -3.91
N ARG A 32 1.68 -0.84 -4.26
CA ARG A 32 2.67 -1.84 -3.87
C ARG A 32 2.83 -1.92 -2.36
N GLU A 33 2.92 -0.77 -1.71
CA GLU A 33 3.00 -0.70 -0.25
C GLU A 33 1.75 -1.30 0.41
N ASN A 34 0.57 -0.99 -0.14
CA ASN A 34 -0.69 -1.52 0.37
C ASN A 34 -0.74 -3.05 0.26
N GLU A 35 -0.30 -3.61 -0.86
CA GLU A 35 -0.23 -5.06 -1.06
C GLU A 35 0.74 -5.72 -0.07
N GLN A 36 1.89 -5.10 0.17
CA GLN A 36 2.85 -5.56 1.17
C GLN A 36 2.25 -5.57 2.57
N LEU A 37 1.59 -4.48 2.94
CA LEU A 37 0.95 -4.37 4.26
C LEU A 37 -0.14 -5.40 4.44
N ARG A 38 -0.96 -5.64 3.42
CA ARG A 38 -1.99 -6.68 3.44
C ARG A 38 -1.38 -8.07 3.64
N SER A 39 -0.31 -8.36 2.93
CA SER A 39 0.40 -9.63 3.06
C SER A 39 0.95 -9.81 4.47
N GLN A 40 1.52 -8.75 5.06
CA GLN A 40 2.01 -8.78 6.43
C GLN A 40 0.89 -9.01 7.45
N ILE A 41 -0.26 -8.35 7.24
CA ILE A 41 -1.43 -8.54 8.10
C ILE A 41 -1.91 -9.99 8.05
N GLU A 42 -2.02 -10.57 6.86
CA GLU A 42 -2.44 -11.98 6.71
C GLU A 42 -1.48 -12.93 7.40
N THR A 43 -0.18 -12.68 7.28
CA THR A 43 0.85 -13.47 7.96
C THR A 43 0.71 -13.37 9.47
N HIS A 44 0.54 -12.16 9.99
CA HIS A 44 0.35 -11.93 11.41
C HIS A 44 -0.92 -12.61 11.95
N GLU A 45 -2.01 -12.53 11.20
CA GLU A 45 -3.26 -13.19 11.60
C GLU A 45 -3.10 -14.71 11.68
N ARG A 46 -2.41 -15.30 10.72
CA ARG A 46 -2.13 -16.75 10.73
C ARG A 46 -1.23 -17.14 11.90
N GLU A 47 -0.18 -16.39 12.14
CA GLU A 47 0.73 -16.62 13.27
C GLU A 47 0.01 -16.48 14.61
N HIS A 48 -0.82 -15.45 14.73
CA HIS A 48 -1.60 -15.20 15.94
C HIS A 48 -2.58 -16.35 16.21
N ALA A 49 -3.30 -16.81 15.18
CA ALA A 49 -4.21 -17.92 15.28
C ALA A 49 -3.49 -19.21 15.70
N ARG A 50 -2.32 -19.45 15.13
CA ARG A 50 -1.50 -20.62 15.47
C ARG A 50 -1.03 -20.58 16.92
N LEU A 51 -0.53 -19.44 17.37
CA LEU A 51 -0.09 -19.27 18.76
C LEU A 51 -1.25 -19.45 19.73
N ARG A 52 -2.41 -18.94 19.39
CA ARG A 52 -3.61 -19.09 20.21
C ARG A 52 -4.02 -20.56 20.35
N THR A 53 -3.94 -21.30 19.27
CA THR A 53 -4.21 -22.75 19.30
C THR A 53 -3.23 -23.47 20.21
N VAL A 54 -1.94 -23.16 20.11
CA VAL A 54 -0.90 -23.76 20.95
C VAL A 54 -1.15 -23.43 22.42
N LEU A 55 -1.50 -22.18 22.74
CA LEU A 55 -1.80 -21.78 24.12
C LEU A 55 -3.04 -22.48 24.66
N ASP A 56 -4.07 -22.62 23.85
CA ASP A 56 -5.31 -23.32 24.25
C ASP A 56 -5.05 -24.79 24.54
N GLU A 57 -4.24 -25.44 23.72
CA GLU A 57 -3.81 -26.83 23.91
C GLU A 57 -3.00 -26.99 25.19
N ALA A 58 -2.03 -26.10 25.43
CA ALA A 58 -1.22 -26.11 26.63
C ALA A 58 -2.09 -25.92 27.88
N ALA A 59 -3.06 -25.00 27.82
CA ALA A 59 -3.98 -24.77 28.93
C ALA A 59 -4.85 -26.00 29.21
N ARG A 60 -5.26 -26.73 28.19
CA ARG A 60 -6.02 -27.99 28.37
C ARG A 60 -5.18 -29.06 29.04
N GLU A 61 -3.95 -29.23 28.60
CA GLU A 61 -3.04 -30.20 29.21
C GLU A 61 -2.81 -29.91 30.67
N LEU A 62 -2.61 -28.63 31.03
CA LEU A 62 -2.43 -28.25 32.41
C LEU A 62 -3.67 -28.53 33.28
N ARG A 63 -4.86 -28.41 32.71
CA ARG A 63 -6.11 -28.68 33.41
C ARG A 63 -6.36 -30.18 33.63
N GLN A 64 -5.82 -31.01 32.75
CA GLN A 64 -5.97 -32.46 32.84
C GLN A 64 -5.07 -33.11 33.88
N GLU A 65 -4.01 -32.40 34.25
CA GLU A 65 -3.12 -32.84 35.32
C GLU A 65 -3.63 -32.44 36.70
#